data_ee648c0c0f3d13ae41e2343b6e6606b4
#
_entry.id   ee648c0c0f3d13ae41e2343b6e6606b4
#
_cell.length_a   1.000
_cell.length_b   1.000
_cell.length_c   1.000
_cell.angle_alpha   90.00
_cell.angle_beta   90.00
_cell.angle_gamma   90.00
#
_symmetry.space_group_name_H-M   'P 1'
#
loop_
_entity.id
_entity.type
_entity.pdbx_description
1 polymer ?
#
loop_
_entity_poly.entity_id
_entity_poly.type
_entity_poly.pdbx_seq_one_letter_code
_entity_poly.pdbx_strand_id
1 'polypeptide(L)'
;ALGENINVMSKKGMMLVDMGAGTTEITVITMGGIVVSKLLKMGGNTINAAICQFVKERHHLVIGDKTAEALKIELGHAIPGRGKQKRVFGRDLITGLPANVEVADHLVFDALKDYLFQVVKTIRNIMETIPPELSADIIESGIYFTGGTTLIPELDRLFSASLHVKTVFADKPL
;
A
#
# COMPACT_ATOMS: atom_id res chain seq x y z
N ALA A 1 14.14 -4.82 -9.39
CA ALA A 1 14.67 -3.57 -9.94
C ALA A 1 15.04 -2.62 -8.80
N LEU A 2 16.32 -2.48 -8.54
CA LEU A 2 16.88 -1.55 -7.56
C LEU A 2 17.00 -0.17 -8.24
N GLY A 3 15.93 0.62 -8.21
CA GLY A 3 15.83 1.89 -8.95
C GLY A 3 16.56 3.07 -8.32
N GLU A 4 17.22 2.91 -7.18
CA GLU A 4 18.03 3.94 -6.54
C GLU A 4 19.23 3.35 -5.82
N ASN A 5 20.25 4.17 -5.58
CA ASN A 5 21.51 3.85 -4.90
C ASN A 5 21.32 3.30 -3.47
N ILE A 6 20.56 2.23 -3.35
CA ILE A 6 20.56 1.43 -2.15
C ILE A 6 21.93 0.79 -2.11
N ASN A 7 22.76 1.23 -1.18
CA ASN A 7 24.11 0.70 -1.04
C ASN A 7 24.04 -0.74 -0.54
N VAL A 8 23.81 -1.68 -1.48
CA VAL A 8 23.73 -3.12 -1.21
C VAL A 8 25.03 -3.67 -0.61
N MET A 9 26.09 -2.84 -0.63
CA MET A 9 27.40 -3.14 -0.01
C MET A 9 27.45 -2.82 1.49
N SER A 10 26.38 -2.31 2.09
CA SER A 10 26.31 -2.13 3.55
C SER A 10 26.41 -3.48 4.24
N LYS A 11 27.32 -3.58 5.22
CA LYS A 11 27.44 -4.78 6.07
C LYS A 11 26.20 -5.01 6.94
N LYS A 12 25.30 -4.04 7.00
CA LYS A 12 24.07 -4.06 7.80
C LYS A 12 22.93 -4.69 7.02
N GLY A 13 22.06 -5.38 7.74
CA GLY A 13 20.82 -5.89 7.18
C GLY A 13 19.88 -4.75 6.74
N MET A 14 19.10 -5.03 5.72
CA MET A 14 18.17 -4.08 5.09
C MET A 14 16.86 -4.76 4.77
N MET A 15 15.75 -4.05 4.95
CA MET A 15 14.43 -4.49 4.51
C MET A 15 13.93 -3.59 3.38
N LEU A 16 13.48 -4.22 2.30
CA LEU A 16 12.88 -3.57 1.15
C LEU A 16 11.44 -4.06 0.99
N VAL A 17 10.51 -3.12 0.80
CA VAL A 17 9.09 -3.39 0.55
C VAL A 17 8.72 -2.80 -0.80
N ASP A 18 8.42 -3.66 -1.77
CA ASP A 18 7.97 -3.26 -3.10
C ASP A 18 6.45 -3.41 -3.20
N MET A 19 5.75 -2.28 -3.21
CA MET A 19 4.27 -2.21 -3.24
C MET A 19 3.79 -1.95 -4.67
N GLY A 20 3.71 -3.03 -5.47
CA GLY A 20 3.31 -2.96 -6.88
C GLY A 20 1.79 -2.97 -7.09
N ALA A 21 1.40 -3.07 -8.36
CA ALA A 21 -0.01 -3.14 -8.75
C ALA A 21 -0.68 -4.47 -8.37
N GLY A 22 -0.03 -5.59 -8.65
CA GLY A 22 -0.60 -6.93 -8.42
C GLY A 22 -0.07 -7.63 -7.18
N THR A 23 1.14 -7.27 -6.73
CA THR A 23 1.84 -7.94 -5.63
C THR A 23 2.56 -6.94 -4.74
N THR A 24 2.81 -7.37 -3.50
CA THR A 24 3.71 -6.68 -2.57
C THR A 24 4.79 -7.67 -2.16
N GLU A 25 6.04 -7.33 -2.39
CA GLU A 25 7.18 -8.15 -2.03
C GLU A 25 7.96 -7.51 -0.88
N ILE A 26 8.22 -8.31 0.17
CA ILE A 26 9.00 -7.87 1.33
C ILE A 26 10.24 -8.74 1.40
N THR A 27 11.40 -8.11 1.29
CA THR A 27 12.69 -8.79 1.20
C THR A 27 13.64 -8.26 2.26
N VAL A 28 14.29 -9.17 2.97
CA VAL A 28 15.39 -8.86 3.89
C VAL A 28 16.70 -9.31 3.27
N ILE A 29 17.65 -8.40 3.17
CA ILE A 29 18.93 -8.58 2.48
C ILE A 29 20.06 -8.30 3.47
N THR A 30 21.11 -9.12 3.40
CA THR A 30 22.40 -8.92 4.07
C THR A 30 23.53 -9.01 3.03
N MET A 31 24.77 -8.85 3.46
CA MET A 31 25.93 -9.10 2.58
C MET A 31 25.96 -10.50 1.97
N GLY A 32 25.39 -11.49 2.65
CA GLY A 32 25.31 -12.87 2.17
C GLY A 32 24.20 -13.12 1.16
N GLY A 33 23.38 -12.12 0.86
CA GLY A 33 22.25 -12.21 -0.06
C GLY A 33 20.89 -12.11 0.63
N ILE A 34 19.86 -12.65 0.00
CA ILE A 34 18.48 -12.62 0.50
C ILE A 34 18.35 -13.60 1.68
N VAL A 35 17.91 -13.08 2.83
CA VAL A 35 17.63 -13.87 4.04
C VAL A 35 16.17 -14.34 4.03
N VAL A 36 15.25 -13.43 3.73
CA VAL A 36 13.80 -13.68 3.66
C VAL A 36 13.24 -12.95 2.46
N SER A 37 12.35 -13.60 1.73
CA SER A 37 11.52 -12.96 0.73
C SER A 37 10.09 -13.46 0.90
N LYS A 38 9.15 -12.52 1.11
CA LYS A 38 7.74 -12.81 1.27
C LYS A 38 6.95 -12.08 0.20
N LEU A 39 6.17 -12.83 -0.58
CA LEU A 39 5.29 -12.31 -1.60
C LEU A 39 3.84 -12.32 -1.11
N LEU A 40 3.22 -11.16 -1.11
CA LEU A 40 1.77 -11.01 -0.93
C LEU A 40 1.13 -10.83 -2.31
N LYS A 41 0.12 -11.62 -2.63
CA LYS A 41 -0.66 -11.47 -3.87
C LYS A 41 -1.71 -10.36 -3.72
N MET A 42 -1.26 -9.21 -3.24
CA MET A 42 -2.06 -8.00 -2.98
C MET A 42 -1.25 -6.78 -3.39
N GLY A 43 -1.91 -5.81 -3.95
CA GLY A 43 -1.29 -4.55 -4.40
C GLY A 43 -2.33 -3.49 -4.74
N GLY A 44 -1.97 -2.55 -5.58
CA GLY A 44 -2.85 -1.47 -6.02
C GLY A 44 -4.16 -1.96 -6.65
N ASN A 45 -4.12 -3.09 -7.36
CA ASN A 45 -5.31 -3.70 -7.96
C ASN A 45 -6.27 -4.28 -6.91
N THR A 46 -5.75 -4.77 -5.80
CA THR A 46 -6.56 -5.22 -4.65
C THR A 46 -7.35 -4.06 -4.06
N ILE A 47 -6.72 -2.90 -3.95
CA ILE A 47 -7.36 -1.67 -3.49
C ILE A 47 -8.47 -1.25 -4.46
N ASN A 48 -8.21 -1.26 -5.76
CA ASN A 48 -9.21 -0.92 -6.77
C ASN A 48 -10.45 -1.85 -6.68
N ALA A 49 -10.23 -3.15 -6.53
CA ALA A 49 -11.32 -4.11 -6.36
C ALA A 49 -12.14 -3.82 -5.09
N ALA A 50 -11.49 -3.47 -3.99
CA ALA A 50 -12.16 -3.10 -2.74
C ALA A 50 -12.98 -1.80 -2.91
N ILE A 51 -12.46 -0.81 -3.63
CA ILE A 51 -13.18 0.43 -3.94
C ILE A 51 -14.44 0.12 -4.76
N CYS A 52 -14.33 -0.69 -5.82
CA CYS A 52 -15.47 -1.12 -6.62
C CYS A 52 -16.54 -1.79 -5.74
N GLN A 53 -16.12 -2.68 -4.86
CA GLN A 53 -17.02 -3.40 -3.97
C GLN A 53 -17.73 -2.47 -2.99
N PHE A 54 -17.00 -1.54 -2.35
CA PHE A 54 -17.60 -0.59 -1.40
C PHE A 54 -18.54 0.41 -2.06
N VAL A 55 -18.22 0.89 -3.28
CA VAL A 55 -19.14 1.74 -4.05
C VAL A 55 -20.42 0.98 -4.38
N LYS A 56 -20.29 -0.29 -4.80
CA LYS A 56 -21.42 -1.15 -5.07
C LYS A 56 -22.30 -1.37 -3.84
N GLU A 57 -21.69 -1.65 -2.70
CA GLU A 57 -22.44 -1.92 -1.46
C GLU A 57 -23.11 -0.68 -0.87
N ARG A 58 -22.39 0.46 -0.86
CA ARG A 58 -22.88 1.69 -0.20
C ARG A 58 -23.72 2.58 -1.09
N HIS A 59 -23.50 2.55 -2.40
CA HIS A 59 -24.16 3.44 -3.36
C HIS A 59 -25.01 2.70 -4.40
N HIS A 60 -25.02 1.36 -4.38
CA HIS A 60 -25.68 0.53 -5.38
C HIS A 60 -25.26 0.89 -6.83
N LEU A 61 -24.02 1.29 -7.00
CA LEU A 61 -23.45 1.71 -8.29
C LEU A 61 -22.30 0.77 -8.68
N VAL A 62 -22.37 0.23 -9.87
CA VAL A 62 -21.27 -0.55 -10.48
C VAL A 62 -20.35 0.42 -11.22
N ILE A 63 -19.10 0.50 -10.79
CA ILE A 63 -18.05 1.29 -11.45
C ILE A 63 -16.98 0.38 -12.04
N GLY A 64 -16.28 0.88 -13.06
CA GLY A 64 -15.16 0.18 -13.67
C GLY A 64 -13.85 0.35 -12.91
N ASP A 65 -12.87 -0.47 -13.27
CA ASP A 65 -11.55 -0.47 -12.65
C ASP A 65 -10.81 0.87 -12.80
N LYS A 66 -10.93 1.50 -13.98
CA LYS A 66 -10.36 2.84 -14.23
C LYS A 66 -10.96 3.92 -13.33
N THR A 67 -12.24 3.85 -13.05
CA THR A 67 -12.92 4.78 -12.12
C THR A 67 -12.43 4.55 -10.71
N ALA A 68 -12.28 3.30 -10.28
CA ALA A 68 -11.72 2.95 -8.97
C ALA A 68 -10.27 3.44 -8.84
N GLU A 69 -9.44 3.28 -9.87
CA GLU A 69 -8.07 3.79 -9.92
C GLU A 69 -8.04 5.31 -9.74
N ALA A 70 -8.91 6.03 -10.45
CA ALA A 70 -9.02 7.47 -10.32
C ALA A 70 -9.46 7.90 -8.91
N LEU A 71 -10.40 7.19 -8.29
CA LEU A 71 -10.80 7.43 -6.90
C LEU A 71 -9.63 7.21 -5.93
N LYS A 72 -8.87 6.15 -6.12
CA LYS A 72 -7.66 5.85 -5.31
C LYS A 72 -6.63 6.96 -5.42
N ILE A 73 -6.34 7.44 -6.63
CA ILE A 73 -5.36 8.51 -6.88
C ILE A 73 -5.82 9.84 -6.28
N GLU A 74 -7.08 10.20 -6.45
CA GLU A 74 -7.58 11.53 -6.08
C GLU A 74 -8.01 11.63 -4.61
N LEU A 75 -8.58 10.56 -4.05
CA LEU A 75 -9.13 10.54 -2.69
C LEU A 75 -8.34 9.68 -1.72
N GLY A 76 -7.44 8.81 -2.22
CA GLY A 76 -6.70 7.88 -1.39
C GLY A 76 -5.71 8.58 -0.46
N HIS A 77 -5.70 8.16 0.81
CA HIS A 77 -4.71 8.55 1.81
C HIS A 77 -4.72 7.54 2.96
N ALA A 78 -3.59 7.39 3.62
CA ALA A 78 -3.39 6.35 4.63
C ALA A 78 -3.86 6.74 6.03
N ILE A 79 -4.33 7.96 6.23
CA ILE A 79 -4.91 8.46 7.48
C ILE A 79 -6.38 8.87 7.26
N PRO A 80 -7.18 9.01 8.33
CA PRO A 80 -8.58 9.42 8.19
C PRO A 80 -8.78 10.68 7.36
N GLY A 81 -9.86 10.69 6.61
CA GLY A 81 -10.16 11.61 5.53
C GLY A 81 -10.28 13.09 5.89
N ARG A 82 -10.17 13.92 4.87
CA ARG A 82 -10.24 15.38 4.94
C ARG A 82 -11.59 15.94 4.48
N GLY A 83 -12.58 15.07 4.28
CA GLY A 83 -13.91 15.48 3.81
C GLY A 83 -13.98 15.76 2.32
N LYS A 84 -13.05 15.25 1.53
CA LYS A 84 -13.09 15.35 0.07
C LYS A 84 -14.10 14.38 -0.52
N GLN A 85 -14.69 14.79 -1.63
CA GLN A 85 -15.64 13.98 -2.41
C GLN A 85 -15.32 14.08 -3.90
N LYS A 86 -15.70 13.04 -4.63
CA LYS A 86 -15.60 13.01 -6.08
C LYS A 86 -16.84 12.38 -6.69
N ARG A 87 -17.42 13.04 -7.71
CA ARG A 87 -18.50 12.47 -8.49
C ARG A 87 -17.97 11.42 -9.44
N VAL A 88 -18.60 10.24 -9.42
CA VAL A 88 -18.28 9.13 -10.32
C VAL A 88 -19.54 8.66 -11.05
N PHE A 89 -19.32 8.14 -12.24
CA PHE A 89 -20.36 7.62 -13.12
C PHE A 89 -20.25 6.10 -13.19
N GLY A 90 -21.39 5.44 -13.26
CA GLY A 90 -21.46 4.01 -13.37
C GLY A 90 -22.85 3.55 -13.78
N ARG A 91 -23.17 2.31 -13.47
CA ARG A 91 -24.48 1.72 -13.75
C ARG A 91 -25.19 1.42 -12.43
N ASP A 92 -26.37 1.97 -12.28
CA ASP A 92 -27.24 1.69 -11.15
C ASP A 92 -27.59 0.18 -11.11
N LEU A 93 -27.42 -0.43 -9.94
CA LEU A 93 -27.66 -1.86 -9.76
C LEU A 93 -29.15 -2.24 -9.83
N ILE A 94 -30.04 -1.32 -9.47
CA ILE A 94 -31.48 -1.56 -9.39
C ILE A 94 -32.12 -1.35 -10.74
N THR A 95 -31.83 -0.22 -11.41
CA THR A 95 -32.44 0.16 -12.68
C THR A 95 -31.69 -0.36 -13.90
N GLY A 96 -30.41 -0.67 -13.76
CA GLY A 96 -29.51 -1.03 -14.87
C GLY A 96 -29.12 0.15 -15.75
N LEU A 97 -29.54 1.37 -15.42
CA LEU A 97 -29.30 2.60 -16.20
C LEU A 97 -28.04 3.32 -15.73
N PRO A 98 -27.45 4.17 -16.59
CA PRO A 98 -26.36 5.05 -16.19
C PRO A 98 -26.79 5.97 -15.04
N ALA A 99 -25.93 6.10 -14.05
CA ALA A 99 -26.13 6.95 -12.88
C ALA A 99 -24.81 7.50 -12.37
N ASN A 100 -24.87 8.45 -11.44
CA ASN A 100 -23.69 8.98 -10.77
C ASN A 100 -23.94 9.18 -9.28
N VAL A 101 -22.86 9.16 -8.50
CA VAL A 101 -22.88 9.40 -7.05
C VAL A 101 -21.65 10.20 -6.64
N GLU A 102 -21.75 10.90 -5.51
CA GLU A 102 -20.61 11.50 -4.84
C GLU A 102 -19.99 10.47 -3.91
N VAL A 103 -18.73 10.13 -4.14
CA VAL A 103 -17.96 9.20 -3.29
C VAL A 103 -17.07 10.01 -2.37
N ALA A 104 -17.20 9.79 -1.08
CA ALA A 104 -16.39 10.45 -0.07
C ALA A 104 -15.04 9.72 0.14
N ASP A 105 -14.04 10.46 0.54
CA ASP A 105 -12.68 9.94 0.77
C ASP A 105 -12.60 8.87 1.87
N HIS A 106 -13.50 8.91 2.85
CA HIS A 106 -13.54 7.87 3.89
C HIS A 106 -13.88 6.48 3.33
N LEU A 107 -14.63 6.38 2.23
CA LEU A 107 -14.89 5.10 1.57
C LEU A 107 -13.58 4.53 0.99
N VAL A 108 -12.78 5.37 0.35
CA VAL A 108 -11.48 4.97 -0.20
C VAL A 108 -10.51 4.58 0.93
N PHE A 109 -10.51 5.35 2.02
CA PHE A 109 -9.73 5.01 3.21
C PHE A 109 -10.11 3.64 3.78
N ASP A 110 -11.40 3.34 3.88
CA ASP A 110 -11.87 2.02 4.34
C ASP A 110 -11.42 0.89 3.40
N ALA A 111 -11.39 1.14 2.10
CA ALA A 111 -10.90 0.17 1.12
C ALA A 111 -9.39 -0.09 1.20
N LEU A 112 -8.62 0.88 1.69
CA LEU A 112 -7.18 0.74 1.89
C LEU A 112 -6.81 -0.07 3.14
N LYS A 113 -7.65 -0.05 4.16
CA LYS A 113 -7.32 -0.57 5.50
C LYS A 113 -6.84 -2.02 5.49
N ASP A 114 -7.56 -2.91 4.84
CA ASP A 114 -7.25 -4.34 4.87
C ASP A 114 -5.89 -4.63 4.22
N TYR A 115 -5.63 -4.00 3.08
CA TYR A 115 -4.35 -4.13 2.39
C TYR A 115 -3.20 -3.62 3.26
N LEU A 116 -3.32 -2.41 3.80
CA LEU A 116 -2.27 -1.81 4.63
C LEU A 116 -2.04 -2.62 5.92
N PHE A 117 -3.12 -3.12 6.52
CA PHE A 117 -3.03 -4.00 7.69
C PHE A 117 -2.23 -5.28 7.38
N GLN A 118 -2.48 -5.91 6.23
CA GLN A 118 -1.76 -7.11 5.82
C GLN A 118 -0.27 -6.84 5.59
N VAL A 119 0.07 -5.72 5.00
CA VAL A 119 1.48 -5.32 4.81
C VAL A 119 2.16 -5.12 6.16
N VAL A 120 1.56 -4.33 7.06
CA VAL A 120 2.10 -4.10 8.42
C VAL A 120 2.28 -5.41 9.18
N LYS A 121 1.26 -6.26 9.17
CA LYS A 121 1.29 -7.57 9.83
C LYS A 121 2.42 -8.45 9.31
N THR A 122 2.61 -8.50 8.00
CA THR A 122 3.67 -9.30 7.38
C THR A 122 5.05 -8.76 7.74
N ILE A 123 5.25 -7.45 7.72
CA ILE A 123 6.51 -6.83 8.15
C ILE A 123 6.82 -7.17 9.61
N ARG A 124 5.85 -7.04 10.51
CA ARG A 124 6.01 -7.40 11.92
C ARG A 124 6.39 -8.88 12.10
N ASN A 125 5.71 -9.78 11.41
CA ASN A 125 6.00 -11.21 11.48
C ASN A 125 7.43 -11.51 11.03
N ILE A 126 7.91 -10.86 9.98
CA ILE A 126 9.30 -11.02 9.51
C ILE A 126 10.26 -10.50 10.58
N MET A 127 10.02 -9.30 11.13
CA MET A 127 10.88 -8.73 12.18
C MET A 127 10.98 -9.61 13.43
N GLU A 128 9.91 -10.34 13.75
CA GLU A 128 9.87 -11.25 14.90
C GLU A 128 10.56 -12.60 14.63
N THR A 129 10.71 -13.01 13.38
CA THR A 129 11.24 -14.33 12.99
C THR A 129 12.70 -14.31 12.57
N ILE A 130 13.24 -13.17 12.14
CA ILE A 130 14.65 -13.02 11.78
C ILE A 130 15.52 -12.91 13.05
N PRO A 131 16.85 -13.14 12.95
CA PRO A 131 17.74 -12.97 14.10
C PRO A 131 17.66 -11.57 14.71
N PRO A 132 17.74 -11.43 16.05
CA PRO A 132 17.64 -10.14 16.74
C PRO A 132 18.63 -9.09 16.25
N GLU A 133 19.84 -9.49 15.91
CA GLU A 133 20.88 -8.60 15.39
C GLU A 133 20.47 -8.00 14.04
N LEU A 134 19.82 -8.80 13.20
CA LEU A 134 19.34 -8.36 11.90
C LEU A 134 18.14 -7.40 12.04
N SER A 135 17.25 -7.69 12.99
CA SER A 135 16.15 -6.77 13.33
C SER A 135 16.69 -5.42 13.84
N ALA A 136 17.73 -5.44 14.67
CA ALA A 136 18.39 -4.22 15.15
C ALA A 136 19.00 -3.40 14.01
N ASP A 137 19.63 -4.06 13.04
CA ASP A 137 20.15 -3.41 11.83
C ASP A 137 19.04 -2.69 11.03
N ILE A 138 17.91 -3.36 10.87
CA ILE A 138 16.76 -2.81 10.14
C ILE A 138 16.16 -1.61 10.89
N ILE A 139 16.04 -1.68 12.21
CA ILE A 139 15.56 -0.57 13.04
C ILE A 139 16.46 0.64 12.88
N GLU A 140 17.78 0.45 12.85
CA GLU A 140 18.76 1.53 12.69
C GLU A 140 18.75 2.12 11.28
N SER A 141 18.75 1.28 10.24
CA SER A 141 18.80 1.72 8.84
C SER A 141 17.47 2.17 8.28
N GLY A 142 16.35 1.70 8.85
CA GLY A 142 15.01 1.94 8.36
C GLY A 142 14.53 0.89 7.36
N ILE A 143 13.24 0.95 7.04
CA ILE A 143 12.59 0.11 6.04
C ILE A 143 12.39 0.92 4.76
N TYR A 144 12.82 0.39 3.63
CA TYR A 144 12.77 1.05 2.32
C TYR A 144 11.52 0.61 1.57
N PHE A 145 10.72 1.59 1.13
CA PHE A 145 9.49 1.36 0.39
C PHE A 145 9.62 1.86 -1.05
N THR A 146 9.17 1.05 -2.00
CA THR A 146 9.13 1.37 -3.44
C THR A 146 7.85 0.82 -4.07
N GLY A 147 7.64 1.11 -5.34
CA GLY A 147 6.47 0.67 -6.11
C GLY A 147 5.39 1.74 -6.22
N GLY A 148 4.51 1.60 -7.22
CA GLY A 148 3.50 2.62 -7.54
C GLY A 148 2.48 2.88 -6.43
N THR A 149 2.18 1.88 -5.60
CA THR A 149 1.25 2.02 -4.48
C THR A 149 1.79 2.94 -3.38
N THR A 150 3.11 3.17 -3.31
CA THR A 150 3.72 4.09 -2.35
C THR A 150 3.39 5.56 -2.61
N LEU A 151 2.79 5.89 -3.75
CA LEU A 151 2.32 7.24 -4.06
C LEU A 151 1.09 7.66 -3.25
N ILE A 152 0.43 6.73 -2.56
CA ILE A 152 -0.68 7.07 -1.66
C ILE A 152 -0.18 7.98 -0.54
N PRO A 153 -0.78 9.16 -0.35
CA PRO A 153 -0.34 10.11 0.67
C PRO A 153 -0.39 9.54 2.09
N GLU A 154 0.52 10.00 2.93
CA GLU A 154 0.58 9.70 4.38
C GLU A 154 0.94 8.25 4.74
N LEU A 155 1.40 7.44 3.77
CA LEU A 155 1.89 6.08 4.04
C LEU A 155 3.09 6.07 4.99
N ASP A 156 3.99 7.03 4.84
CA ASP A 156 5.16 7.20 5.72
C ASP A 156 4.75 7.35 7.18
N ARG A 157 3.74 8.17 7.45
CA ARG A 157 3.19 8.36 8.79
C ARG A 157 2.54 7.09 9.33
N LEU A 158 1.76 6.41 8.50
CA LEU A 158 1.11 5.16 8.90
C LEU A 158 2.13 4.09 9.26
N PHE A 159 3.10 3.83 8.39
CA PHE A 159 4.10 2.79 8.62
C PHE A 159 5.04 3.13 9.78
N SER A 160 5.50 4.38 9.90
CA SER A 160 6.33 4.81 11.02
C SER A 160 5.61 4.63 12.35
N ALA A 161 4.34 5.04 12.44
CA ALA A 161 3.54 4.91 13.66
C ALA A 161 3.22 3.45 13.99
N SER A 162 2.93 2.63 12.97
CA SER A 162 2.55 1.21 13.17
C SER A 162 3.72 0.30 13.48
N LEU A 163 4.89 0.58 12.90
CA LEU A 163 6.07 -0.28 13.00
C LEU A 163 7.10 0.24 14.01
N HIS A 164 7.00 1.50 14.42
CA HIS A 164 7.99 2.18 15.28
C HIS A 164 9.43 2.11 14.72
N VAL A 165 9.55 2.13 13.40
CA VAL A 165 10.80 2.07 12.67
C VAL A 165 10.82 3.18 11.63
N LYS A 166 11.98 3.78 11.39
CA LYS A 166 12.16 4.76 10.33
C LYS A 166 11.77 4.15 8.98
N THR A 167 11.01 4.90 8.19
CA THR A 167 10.61 4.53 6.83
C THR A 167 11.27 5.45 5.81
N VAL A 168 11.73 4.88 4.71
CA VAL A 168 12.36 5.60 3.60
C VAL A 168 11.59 5.27 2.33
N PHE A 169 11.04 6.28 1.66
CA PHE A 169 10.27 6.10 0.44
C PHE A 169 11.11 6.55 -0.77
N ALA A 170 11.10 5.75 -1.84
CA ALA A 170 11.76 6.10 -3.08
C ALA A 170 11.10 7.32 -3.72
N ASP A 171 11.91 8.29 -4.16
CA ASP A 171 11.41 9.54 -4.77
C ASP A 171 10.68 9.31 -6.10
N LYS A 172 11.01 8.23 -6.80
CA LYS A 172 10.36 7.82 -8.05
C LYS A 172 10.12 6.32 -8.05
N PRO A 173 8.96 5.87 -7.59
CA PRO A 173 8.58 4.48 -7.77
C PRO A 173 8.46 4.14 -9.25
N LEU A 174 8.98 3.00 -9.62
CA LEU A 174 8.92 2.49 -11.00
C LEU A 174 7.50 2.07 -11.38
#